data_ee8575a5ac78a86c508e9d3c09f77ff1
#
_entry.id   ee8575a5ac78a86c508e9d3c09f77ff1
#
_cell.length_a   1.000
_cell.length_b   1.000
_cell.length_c   1.000
_cell.angle_alpha   90.00
_cell.angle_beta   90.00
_cell.angle_gamma   90.00
#
_symmetry.space_group_name_H-M   'P 1'
#
loop_
_entity.id
_entity.type
_entity.pdbx_description
1 polymer ?
#
loop_
_entity_poly.entity_id
_entity_poly.type
_entity_poly.pdbx_seq_one_letter_code
_entity_poly.pdbx_strand_id
1 'polypeptide(L)'
;MPLPTASPWAVRVARVGRTDVVVSASCLVVVALIALAFAPRADALVPGLGPVSLLAGVAVGVLVYAAALVHEGAHAVLARRHGHEVPTIVLAAAGGRTRVTGESAGPREEATTAIAGPAVSLVIGAAALGGRLLVDDGVPALALEAVVLANLLIGLLDLVPSPPLDGGRLVRALAWHLTGSRARGSLVAAWTGRATAVVLGVTPVLTAAVTGAPASLSVWAVCLGLGLLAWAASSAELGFDRLRARVEGLPVADFSRPLSVVPSVPPGTDPSTLPTLPYGATADEVLVALVRRREDHLLVDETGARRGLLSLADLEKMGPTR
;
A
#
# COMPACT_ATOMS: atom_id res chain seq x y z
N MET A 1 12.79 -11.95 16.27
CA MET A 1 11.44 -11.96 15.74
C MET A 1 11.56 -12.06 14.23
N PRO A 2 11.06 -13.12 13.56
CA PRO A 2 11.14 -13.24 12.12
C PRO A 2 10.34 -12.10 11.48
N LEU A 3 10.85 -11.56 10.36
CA LEU A 3 10.18 -10.51 9.58
C LEU A 3 8.81 -11.04 9.13
N PRO A 4 7.68 -10.43 9.47
CA PRO A 4 6.38 -10.95 9.08
C PRO A 4 6.23 -10.83 7.58
N THR A 5 6.10 -11.97 6.89
CA THR A 5 5.66 -12.16 5.49
C THR A 5 6.09 -11.08 4.48
N ALA A 6 7.33 -10.64 4.54
CA ALA A 6 7.99 -10.09 3.37
C ALA A 6 8.27 -11.27 2.43
N SER A 7 8.11 -11.07 1.11
CA SER A 7 8.58 -12.01 0.09
C SER A 7 9.89 -12.65 0.56
N PRO A 8 10.13 -13.96 0.35
CA PRO A 8 11.40 -14.61 0.72
C PRO A 8 12.65 -13.90 0.20
N TRP A 9 12.47 -12.96 -0.72
CA TRP A 9 13.48 -12.12 -1.35
C TRP A 9 13.47 -10.67 -0.84
N ALA A 10 13.01 -10.39 0.37
CA ALA A 10 13.03 -9.06 0.97
C ALA A 10 14.19 -8.95 1.97
N VAL A 11 14.98 -7.88 1.83
CA VAL A 11 16.17 -7.63 2.64
C VAL A 11 15.95 -6.35 3.46
N ARG A 12 16.30 -6.42 4.75
CA ARG A 12 16.37 -5.23 5.58
C ARG A 12 17.65 -4.45 5.24
N VAL A 13 17.47 -3.25 4.69
CA VAL A 13 18.57 -2.37 4.26
C VAL A 13 18.97 -1.34 5.31
N ALA A 14 18.03 -0.96 6.19
CA ALA A 14 18.31 0.03 7.23
C ALA A 14 17.36 -0.15 8.44
N ARG A 15 17.72 0.48 9.55
CA ARG A 15 16.85 0.65 10.72
C ARG A 15 16.94 2.08 11.20
N VAL A 16 15.79 2.76 11.26
CA VAL A 16 15.68 4.15 11.71
C VAL A 16 14.89 4.18 13.02
N GLY A 17 15.62 4.27 14.13
CA GLY A 17 15.03 4.09 15.45
C GLY A 17 14.43 2.70 15.64
N ARG A 18 13.11 2.62 15.79
CA ARG A 18 12.36 1.35 15.96
C ARG A 18 11.73 0.83 14.65
N THR A 19 11.98 1.49 13.51
CA THR A 19 11.43 1.12 12.20
C THR A 19 12.49 0.42 11.34
N ASP A 20 12.19 -0.76 10.87
CA ASP A 20 12.97 -1.47 9.88
C ASP A 20 12.58 -1.01 8.47
N VAL A 21 13.57 -0.69 7.64
CA VAL A 21 13.38 -0.41 6.21
C VAL A 21 13.75 -1.66 5.44
N VAL A 22 12.78 -2.19 4.70
CA VAL A 22 12.88 -3.45 3.97
C VAL A 22 12.69 -3.18 2.48
N VAL A 23 13.58 -3.72 1.65
CA VAL A 23 13.51 -3.62 0.18
C VAL A 23 13.31 -5.00 -0.40
N SER A 24 12.29 -5.15 -1.23
CA SER A 24 12.02 -6.39 -1.97
C SER A 24 12.88 -6.45 -3.24
N ALA A 25 13.34 -7.64 -3.61
CA ALA A 25 14.03 -7.86 -4.88
C ALA A 25 13.21 -7.43 -6.11
N SER A 26 11.89 -7.36 -6.00
CA SER A 26 11.01 -6.83 -7.07
C SER A 26 11.32 -5.38 -7.45
N CYS A 27 11.96 -4.59 -6.57
CA CYS A 27 12.43 -3.25 -6.90
C CYS A 27 13.48 -3.24 -8.02
N LEU A 28 14.31 -4.29 -8.10
CA LEU A 28 15.35 -4.39 -9.15
C LEU A 28 14.73 -4.44 -10.55
N VAL A 29 13.58 -5.11 -10.69
CA VAL A 29 12.85 -5.17 -11.97
C VAL A 29 12.38 -3.78 -12.37
N VAL A 30 11.81 -3.02 -11.43
CA VAL A 30 11.33 -1.65 -11.70
C VAL A 30 12.50 -0.71 -11.98
N VAL A 31 13.60 -0.81 -11.23
CA VAL A 31 14.81 -0.03 -11.50
C VAL A 31 15.33 -0.31 -12.92
N ALA A 32 15.38 -1.59 -13.34
CA ALA A 32 15.79 -1.96 -14.69
C ALA A 32 14.84 -1.38 -15.77
N LEU A 33 13.52 -1.43 -15.55
CA LEU A 33 12.55 -0.84 -16.47
C LEU A 33 12.69 0.68 -16.56
N ILE A 34 12.86 1.36 -15.42
CA ILE A 34 13.14 2.81 -15.39
C ILE A 34 14.44 3.12 -16.10
N ALA A 35 15.50 2.33 -15.89
CA ALA A 35 16.79 2.52 -16.54
C ALA A 35 16.66 2.47 -18.07
N LEU A 36 15.94 1.48 -18.59
CA LEU A 36 15.70 1.33 -20.03
C LEU A 36 14.85 2.47 -20.59
N ALA A 37 13.81 2.89 -19.86
CA ALA A 37 12.91 3.96 -20.28
C ALA A 37 13.56 5.35 -20.24
N PHE A 38 14.47 5.59 -19.28
CA PHE A 38 15.08 6.90 -19.07
C PHE A 38 16.42 7.08 -19.78
N ALA A 39 17.11 6.01 -20.18
CA ALA A 39 18.39 6.09 -20.86
C ALA A 39 18.40 6.98 -22.12
N PRO A 40 17.38 6.94 -23.03
CA PRO A 40 17.33 7.85 -24.18
C PRO A 40 17.21 9.31 -23.77
N ARG A 41 16.50 9.62 -22.69
CA ARG A 41 16.37 10.96 -22.15
C ARG A 41 17.69 11.46 -21.56
N ALA A 42 18.40 10.59 -20.86
CA ALA A 42 19.72 10.89 -20.32
C ALA A 42 20.73 11.24 -21.43
N ASP A 43 20.73 10.48 -22.53
CA ASP A 43 21.62 10.74 -23.68
C ASP A 43 21.26 12.03 -24.42
N ALA A 44 19.95 12.39 -24.45
CA ALA A 44 19.50 13.65 -25.03
C ALA A 44 19.92 14.89 -24.20
N LEU A 45 19.92 14.78 -22.86
CA LEU A 45 20.31 15.88 -21.96
C LEU A 45 21.83 16.02 -21.78
N VAL A 46 22.53 14.91 -21.92
CA VAL A 46 23.99 14.82 -21.82
C VAL A 46 24.52 14.06 -23.02
N PRO A 47 24.68 14.74 -24.20
CA PRO A 47 25.10 14.05 -25.42
C PRO A 47 26.45 13.34 -25.25
N GLY A 48 26.53 12.13 -25.81
CA GLY A 48 27.76 11.34 -25.81
C GLY A 48 27.90 10.37 -24.63
N LEU A 49 26.85 10.21 -23.81
CA LEU A 49 26.84 9.18 -22.76
C LEU A 49 26.91 7.74 -23.33
N GLY A 50 26.28 7.50 -24.49
CA GLY A 50 26.26 6.17 -25.09
C GLY A 50 25.76 5.11 -24.09
N PRO A 51 26.49 4.00 -23.88
CA PRO A 51 26.09 2.94 -22.93
C PRO A 51 26.01 3.42 -21.46
N VAL A 52 26.69 4.51 -21.11
CA VAL A 52 26.65 5.09 -19.75
C VAL A 52 25.28 5.69 -19.43
N SER A 53 24.47 6.05 -20.44
CA SER A 53 23.09 6.51 -20.25
C SER A 53 22.23 5.50 -19.50
N LEU A 54 22.51 4.19 -19.62
CA LEU A 54 21.83 3.16 -18.86
C LEU A 54 22.14 3.24 -17.36
N LEU A 55 23.40 3.56 -16.99
CA LEU A 55 23.77 3.77 -15.59
C LEU A 55 23.07 5.03 -15.01
N ALA A 56 22.95 6.09 -15.83
CA ALA A 56 22.16 7.25 -15.45
C ALA A 56 20.69 6.87 -15.20
N GLY A 57 20.10 6.03 -16.05
CA GLY A 57 18.77 5.48 -15.86
C GLY A 57 18.63 4.62 -14.59
N VAL A 58 19.64 3.81 -14.24
CA VAL A 58 19.69 3.08 -12.96
C VAL A 58 19.70 4.05 -11.79
N ALA A 59 20.51 5.12 -11.86
CA ALA A 59 20.55 6.14 -10.82
C ALA A 59 19.17 6.81 -10.62
N VAL A 60 18.44 7.10 -11.72
CA VAL A 60 17.06 7.57 -11.66
C VAL A 60 16.14 6.56 -10.99
N GLY A 61 16.24 5.29 -11.32
CA GLY A 61 15.45 4.23 -10.68
C GLY A 61 15.70 4.14 -9.18
N VAL A 62 16.95 4.25 -8.74
CA VAL A 62 17.30 4.31 -7.31
C VAL A 62 16.73 5.58 -6.66
N LEU A 63 16.78 6.72 -7.35
CA LEU A 63 16.23 7.98 -6.87
C LEU A 63 14.70 7.93 -6.71
N VAL A 64 13.99 7.23 -7.60
CA VAL A 64 12.53 6.99 -7.46
C VAL A 64 12.23 6.24 -6.17
N TYR A 65 13.00 5.20 -5.82
CA TYR A 65 12.83 4.49 -4.55
C TYR A 65 13.27 5.31 -3.33
N ALA A 66 14.28 6.18 -3.47
CA ALA A 66 14.63 7.13 -2.43
C ALA A 66 13.48 8.15 -2.19
N ALA A 67 12.87 8.65 -3.25
CA ALA A 67 11.68 9.52 -3.17
C ALA A 67 10.49 8.78 -2.51
N ALA A 68 10.24 7.53 -2.90
CA ALA A 68 9.22 6.70 -2.26
C ALA A 68 9.51 6.47 -0.77
N LEU A 69 10.76 6.28 -0.37
CA LEU A 69 11.13 6.15 1.04
C LEU A 69 10.89 7.44 1.83
N VAL A 70 11.16 8.61 1.26
CA VAL A 70 10.88 9.91 1.88
C VAL A 70 9.37 10.12 2.03
N HIS A 71 8.60 9.76 1.01
CA HIS A 71 7.13 9.77 1.02
C HIS A 71 6.58 8.90 2.17
N GLU A 72 6.99 7.63 2.25
CA GLU A 72 6.60 6.70 3.32
C GLU A 72 7.09 7.18 4.70
N GLY A 73 8.26 7.81 4.74
CA GLY A 73 8.80 8.46 5.94
C GLY A 73 7.89 9.55 6.49
N ALA A 74 7.27 10.34 5.60
CA ALA A 74 6.31 11.38 6.01
C ALA A 74 5.07 10.77 6.67
N HIS A 75 4.50 9.69 6.12
CA HIS A 75 3.42 8.93 6.75
C HIS A 75 3.84 8.38 8.12
N ALA A 76 5.05 7.81 8.20
CA ALA A 76 5.59 7.25 9.44
C ALA A 76 5.75 8.31 10.54
N VAL A 77 6.19 9.51 10.18
CA VAL A 77 6.34 10.63 11.14
C VAL A 77 4.98 11.06 11.68
N LEU A 78 3.98 11.22 10.80
CA LEU A 78 2.64 11.62 11.23
C LEU A 78 1.94 10.53 12.06
N ALA A 79 2.03 9.25 11.65
CA ALA A 79 1.49 8.14 12.41
C ALA A 79 2.08 8.09 13.82
N ARG A 80 3.40 8.30 13.97
CA ARG A 80 4.05 8.37 15.29
C ARG A 80 3.60 9.56 16.13
N ARG A 81 3.37 10.72 15.50
CA ARG A 81 2.82 11.91 16.21
C ARG A 81 1.41 11.66 16.74
N HIS A 82 0.66 10.79 16.09
CA HIS A 82 -0.65 10.32 16.56
C HIS A 82 -0.58 9.16 17.55
N GLY A 83 0.63 8.74 17.99
CA GLY A 83 0.84 7.70 18.99
C GLY A 83 0.94 6.28 18.46
N HIS A 84 0.93 6.09 17.15
CA HIS A 84 1.07 4.76 16.55
C HIS A 84 2.53 4.30 16.48
N GLU A 85 2.72 2.98 16.59
CA GLU A 85 4.01 2.38 16.27
C GLU A 85 4.11 2.13 14.76
N VAL A 86 5.31 2.34 14.23
CA VAL A 86 5.65 2.06 12.82
C VAL A 86 6.80 1.06 12.80
N PRO A 87 6.51 -0.23 12.82
CA PRO A 87 7.55 -1.26 12.89
C PRO A 87 8.34 -1.39 11.58
N THR A 88 7.71 -1.17 10.43
CA THR A 88 8.36 -1.45 9.14
C THR A 88 7.87 -0.52 8.04
N ILE A 89 8.80 -0.08 7.19
CA ILE A 89 8.55 0.49 5.86
C ILE A 89 9.04 -0.53 4.83
N VAL A 90 8.19 -0.91 3.90
CA VAL A 90 8.51 -1.89 2.84
C VAL A 90 8.48 -1.19 1.49
N LEU A 91 9.57 -1.30 0.73
CA LEU A 91 9.65 -0.90 -0.67
C LEU A 91 9.54 -2.14 -1.56
N ALA A 92 8.68 -2.10 -2.56
CA ALA A 92 8.42 -3.19 -3.50
C ALA A 92 8.12 -2.64 -4.91
N ALA A 93 7.91 -3.52 -5.89
CA ALA A 93 7.58 -3.11 -7.26
C ALA A 93 6.35 -2.18 -7.34
N ALA A 94 5.36 -2.38 -6.49
CA ALA A 94 4.14 -1.56 -6.45
C ALA A 94 4.31 -0.24 -5.66
N GLY A 95 5.54 0.16 -5.31
CA GLY A 95 5.84 1.37 -4.52
C GLY A 95 6.21 1.07 -3.07
N GLY A 96 6.09 2.09 -2.21
CA GLY A 96 6.31 2.00 -0.76
C GLY A 96 5.04 1.58 -0.01
N ARG A 97 5.24 1.10 1.21
CA ARG A 97 4.14 0.86 2.16
C ARG A 97 4.64 0.96 3.59
N THR A 98 4.10 1.90 4.33
CA THR A 98 4.32 2.06 5.77
C THR A 98 3.35 1.16 6.55
N ARG A 99 3.88 0.26 7.38
CA ARG A 99 3.06 -0.52 8.32
C ARG A 99 2.91 0.25 9.61
N VAL A 100 1.66 0.52 9.96
CA VAL A 100 1.27 1.22 11.19
C VAL A 100 0.51 0.24 12.06
N THR A 101 0.74 0.26 13.38
CA THR A 101 -0.03 -0.52 14.34
C THR A 101 -1.30 0.23 14.74
N GLY A 102 -2.39 -0.50 14.85
CA GLY A 102 -3.68 0.10 15.20
C GLY A 102 -4.38 0.77 14.01
N GLU A 103 -5.50 1.38 14.29
CA GLU A 103 -6.34 2.11 13.35
C GLU A 103 -6.42 3.58 13.75
N SER A 104 -6.64 4.46 12.78
CA SER A 104 -6.82 5.89 13.06
C SER A 104 -8.01 6.10 13.99
N ALA A 105 -7.84 6.92 15.04
CA ALA A 105 -8.87 7.22 16.03
C ALA A 105 -10.00 8.09 15.47
N GLY A 106 -9.79 8.75 14.33
CA GLY A 106 -10.79 9.60 13.70
C GLY A 106 -10.44 10.06 12.30
N PRO A 107 -11.40 10.69 11.60
CA PRO A 107 -11.22 11.09 10.21
C PRO A 107 -10.12 12.15 10.00
N ARG A 108 -9.88 13.01 10.99
CA ARG A 108 -8.80 14.01 10.91
C ARG A 108 -7.42 13.37 10.95
N GLU A 109 -7.23 12.37 11.81
CA GLU A 109 -5.99 11.62 11.90
C GLU A 109 -5.73 10.84 10.62
N GLU A 110 -6.76 10.15 10.09
CA GLU A 110 -6.68 9.45 8.81
C GLU A 110 -6.28 10.41 7.67
N ALA A 111 -6.93 11.58 7.56
CA ALA A 111 -6.66 12.56 6.52
C ALA A 111 -5.24 13.14 6.62
N THR A 112 -4.82 13.56 7.83
CA THR A 112 -3.49 14.16 8.03
C THR A 112 -2.38 13.15 7.76
N THR A 113 -2.57 11.91 8.17
CA THR A 113 -1.60 10.85 7.88
C THR A 113 -1.57 10.54 6.38
N ALA A 114 -2.73 10.45 5.71
CA ALA A 114 -2.79 10.14 4.29
C ALA A 114 -2.21 11.24 3.39
N ILE A 115 -2.40 12.53 3.72
CA ILE A 115 -1.87 13.63 2.89
C ILE A 115 -0.36 13.83 3.08
N ALA A 116 0.26 13.30 4.14
CA ALA A 116 1.64 13.60 4.49
C ALA A 116 2.64 13.18 3.40
N GLY A 117 2.52 11.98 2.87
CA GLY A 117 3.36 11.48 1.79
C GLY A 117 3.23 12.31 0.51
N PRO A 118 2.02 12.42 -0.06
CA PRO A 118 1.78 13.23 -1.24
C PRO A 118 2.26 14.67 -1.08
N ALA A 119 1.99 15.32 0.05
CA ALA A 119 2.40 16.70 0.29
C ALA A 119 3.92 16.88 0.24
N VAL A 120 4.67 16.00 0.91
CA VAL A 120 6.15 16.04 0.90
C VAL A 120 6.68 15.80 -0.52
N SER A 121 6.15 14.82 -1.22
CA SER A 121 6.56 14.53 -2.61
C SER A 121 6.26 15.72 -3.53
N LEU A 122 5.08 16.32 -3.45
CA LEU A 122 4.74 17.49 -4.28
C LEU A 122 5.62 18.71 -3.98
N VAL A 123 5.95 18.96 -2.70
CA VAL A 123 6.84 20.05 -2.29
C VAL A 123 8.25 19.84 -2.85
N ILE A 124 8.80 18.62 -2.71
CA ILE A 124 10.14 18.30 -3.24
C ILE A 124 10.14 18.40 -4.77
N GLY A 125 9.12 17.85 -5.43
CA GLY A 125 8.98 17.90 -6.89
C GLY A 125 8.86 19.33 -7.41
N ALA A 126 8.06 20.19 -6.76
CA ALA A 126 7.91 21.60 -7.12
C ALA A 126 9.21 22.40 -6.90
N ALA A 127 9.92 22.17 -5.80
CA ALA A 127 11.21 22.80 -5.54
C ALA A 127 12.26 22.39 -6.59
N ALA A 128 12.32 21.10 -6.93
CA ALA A 128 13.20 20.59 -7.97
C ALA A 128 12.84 21.14 -9.35
N LEU A 129 11.55 21.32 -9.66
CA LEU A 129 11.08 21.93 -10.90
C LEU A 129 11.52 23.40 -10.97
N GLY A 130 11.40 24.16 -9.88
CA GLY A 130 11.93 25.52 -9.79
C GLY A 130 13.44 25.58 -10.06
N GLY A 131 14.20 24.67 -9.46
CA GLY A 131 15.64 24.53 -9.72
C GLY A 131 15.94 24.16 -11.17
N ARG A 132 15.15 23.24 -11.77
CA ARG A 132 15.31 22.82 -13.19
C ARG A 132 15.13 23.98 -14.18
N LEU A 133 14.26 24.92 -13.86
CA LEU A 133 14.04 26.12 -14.71
C LEU A 133 15.22 27.09 -14.68
N LEU A 134 16.14 26.98 -13.73
CA LEU A 134 17.31 27.84 -13.55
C LEU A 134 18.61 27.21 -14.06
N VAL A 135 18.56 25.99 -14.56
CA VAL A 135 19.73 25.22 -14.98
C VAL A 135 19.58 24.82 -16.44
N ASP A 136 20.64 25.07 -17.22
CA ASP A 136 20.75 24.63 -18.60
C ASP A 136 20.85 23.09 -18.67
N ASP A 137 21.14 22.55 -19.87
CA ASP A 137 21.29 21.12 -20.06
C ASP A 137 22.54 20.56 -19.32
N GLY A 138 22.68 19.24 -19.30
CA GLY A 138 23.78 18.55 -18.66
C GLY A 138 23.39 17.77 -17.40
N VAL A 139 24.38 17.30 -16.66
CA VAL A 139 24.18 16.43 -15.50
C VAL A 139 23.30 17.05 -14.39
N PRO A 140 23.43 18.35 -14.05
CA PRO A 140 22.54 18.97 -13.06
C PRO A 140 21.07 19.00 -13.52
N ALA A 141 20.81 19.30 -14.79
CA ALA A 141 19.49 19.28 -15.38
C ALA A 141 18.88 17.88 -15.34
N LEU A 142 19.66 16.85 -15.71
CA LEU A 142 19.25 15.45 -15.65
C LEU A 142 18.88 15.03 -14.22
N ALA A 143 19.70 15.39 -13.22
CA ALA A 143 19.44 15.09 -11.82
C ALA A 143 18.15 15.75 -11.32
N LEU A 144 17.97 17.05 -11.61
CA LEU A 144 16.75 17.77 -11.21
C LEU A 144 15.50 17.21 -11.90
N GLU A 145 15.58 16.91 -13.21
CA GLU A 145 14.48 16.30 -13.97
C GLU A 145 14.08 14.93 -13.37
N ALA A 146 15.05 14.13 -12.96
CA ALA A 146 14.79 12.87 -12.28
C ALA A 146 14.08 13.06 -10.92
N VAL A 147 14.48 14.07 -10.13
CA VAL A 147 13.80 14.39 -8.86
C VAL A 147 12.40 14.88 -9.09
N VAL A 148 12.21 15.77 -10.10
CA VAL A 148 10.87 16.26 -10.52
C VAL A 148 9.97 15.09 -10.89
N LEU A 149 10.43 14.24 -11.81
CA LEU A 149 9.65 13.12 -12.31
C LEU A 149 9.28 12.17 -11.17
N ALA A 150 10.26 11.74 -10.35
CA ALA A 150 10.02 10.82 -9.25
C ALA A 150 8.97 11.37 -8.26
N ASN A 151 9.15 12.61 -7.81
CA ASN A 151 8.32 13.14 -6.73
C ASN A 151 6.95 13.63 -7.21
N LEU A 152 6.85 14.28 -8.39
CA LEU A 152 5.55 14.70 -8.91
C LEU A 152 4.72 13.48 -9.33
N LEU A 153 5.35 12.47 -9.95
CA LEU A 153 4.64 11.25 -10.33
C LEU A 153 4.09 10.53 -9.10
N ILE A 154 4.92 10.27 -8.08
CA ILE A 154 4.47 9.64 -6.84
C ILE A 154 3.39 10.50 -6.18
N GLY A 155 3.63 11.79 -5.95
CA GLY A 155 2.70 12.64 -5.24
C GLY A 155 1.34 12.80 -5.94
N LEU A 156 1.30 12.90 -7.28
CA LEU A 156 0.06 13.04 -8.05
C LEU A 156 -0.69 11.70 -8.16
N LEU A 157 0.03 10.60 -8.42
CA LEU A 157 -0.60 9.29 -8.51
C LEU A 157 -1.22 8.87 -7.19
N ASP A 158 -0.54 9.13 -6.07
CA ASP A 158 -1.06 8.76 -4.76
C ASP A 158 -2.26 9.61 -4.33
N LEU A 159 -2.53 10.75 -4.98
CA LEU A 159 -3.75 11.52 -4.77
C LEU A 159 -4.95 11.03 -5.59
N VAL A 160 -4.79 10.06 -6.48
CA VAL A 160 -5.91 9.45 -7.20
C VAL A 160 -6.90 8.86 -6.18
N PRO A 161 -8.23 9.16 -6.28
CA PRO A 161 -9.23 8.78 -5.29
C PRO A 161 -9.59 7.28 -5.37
N SER A 162 -8.62 6.42 -5.14
CA SER A 162 -8.76 4.96 -5.27
C SER A 162 -7.90 4.22 -4.26
N PRO A 163 -8.43 3.25 -3.51
CA PRO A 163 -7.59 2.27 -2.85
C PRO A 163 -6.69 1.55 -3.89
N PRO A 164 -5.45 1.20 -3.58
CA PRO A 164 -4.78 1.30 -2.29
C PRO A 164 -4.01 2.62 -2.06
N LEU A 165 -4.23 3.64 -2.90
CA LEU A 165 -3.53 4.91 -2.90
C LEU A 165 -4.00 5.81 -1.74
N ASP A 166 -3.20 6.81 -1.39
CA ASP A 166 -3.54 7.74 -0.31
C ASP A 166 -4.78 8.59 -0.61
N GLY A 167 -5.04 8.92 -1.88
CA GLY A 167 -6.27 9.55 -2.32
C GLY A 167 -7.52 8.75 -1.94
N GLY A 168 -7.46 7.43 -1.99
CA GLY A 168 -8.53 6.57 -1.47
C GLY A 168 -8.73 6.71 0.04
N ARG A 169 -7.63 6.85 0.80
CA ARG A 169 -7.68 7.11 2.26
C ARG A 169 -8.24 8.51 2.56
N LEU A 170 -7.90 9.51 1.76
CA LEU A 170 -8.48 10.86 1.87
C LEU A 170 -9.99 10.84 1.59
N VAL A 171 -10.45 10.12 0.58
CA VAL A 171 -11.89 9.93 0.30
C VAL A 171 -12.57 9.24 1.48
N ARG A 172 -11.96 8.19 2.03
CA ARG A 172 -12.46 7.49 3.22
C ARG A 172 -12.59 8.45 4.40
N ALA A 173 -11.56 9.22 4.69
CA ALA A 173 -11.55 10.18 5.79
C ALA A 173 -12.63 11.26 5.62
N LEU A 174 -12.79 11.81 4.42
CA LEU A 174 -13.82 12.79 4.12
C LEU A 174 -15.23 12.21 4.31
N ALA A 175 -15.51 11.06 3.72
CA ALA A 175 -16.80 10.41 3.85
C ALA A 175 -17.08 9.97 5.30
N TRP A 176 -16.06 9.52 6.04
CA TRP A 176 -16.18 9.25 7.48
C TRP A 176 -16.52 10.51 8.26
N HIS A 177 -15.85 11.63 7.97
CA HIS A 177 -16.16 12.92 8.62
C HIS A 177 -17.61 13.36 8.38
N LEU A 178 -18.10 13.22 7.14
CA LEU A 178 -19.45 13.64 6.76
C LEU A 178 -20.56 12.71 7.30
N THR A 179 -20.27 11.41 7.43
CA THR A 179 -21.28 10.40 7.80
C THR A 179 -21.20 9.95 9.26
N GLY A 180 -20.13 10.33 9.97
CA GLY A 180 -19.83 9.83 11.33
C GLY A 180 -19.43 8.35 11.37
N SER A 181 -19.31 7.66 10.22
CA SER A 181 -19.08 6.21 10.16
C SER A 181 -17.89 5.87 9.28
N ARG A 182 -16.88 5.21 9.88
CA ARG A 182 -15.69 4.72 9.15
C ARG A 182 -16.07 3.68 8.09
N ALA A 183 -17.01 2.80 8.40
CA ALA A 183 -17.48 1.79 7.45
C ALA A 183 -18.12 2.42 6.19
N ARG A 184 -18.93 3.49 6.35
CA ARG A 184 -19.44 4.25 5.21
C ARG A 184 -18.30 4.93 4.45
N GLY A 185 -17.29 5.44 5.15
CA GLY A 185 -16.08 5.98 4.53
C GLY A 185 -15.36 4.98 3.64
N SER A 186 -15.10 3.77 4.14
CA SER A 186 -14.50 2.68 3.37
C SER A 186 -15.35 2.29 2.15
N LEU A 187 -16.66 2.19 2.33
CA LEU A 187 -17.57 1.88 1.23
C LEU A 187 -17.51 2.94 0.11
N VAL A 188 -17.52 4.22 0.45
CA VAL A 188 -17.39 5.32 -0.53
C VAL A 188 -16.03 5.25 -1.22
N ALA A 189 -14.93 5.07 -0.49
CA ALA A 189 -13.59 4.94 -1.06
C ALA A 189 -13.49 3.75 -2.02
N ALA A 190 -14.08 2.62 -1.69
CA ALA A 190 -14.09 1.45 -2.57
C ALA A 190 -14.89 1.69 -3.87
N TRP A 191 -16.03 2.38 -3.79
CA TRP A 191 -16.80 2.71 -4.99
C TRP A 191 -16.12 3.78 -5.85
N THR A 192 -15.47 4.79 -5.26
CA THR A 192 -14.67 5.75 -6.03
C THR A 192 -13.50 5.07 -6.73
N GLY A 193 -12.84 4.09 -6.08
CA GLY A 193 -11.79 3.30 -6.72
C GLY A 193 -12.29 2.45 -7.89
N ARG A 194 -13.49 1.88 -7.80
CA ARG A 194 -14.11 1.19 -8.95
C ARG A 194 -14.45 2.15 -10.09
N ALA A 195 -14.97 3.34 -9.78
CA ALA A 195 -15.20 4.37 -10.78
C ALA A 195 -13.89 4.79 -11.45
N THR A 196 -12.82 5.00 -10.68
CA THR A 196 -11.47 5.26 -11.20
C THR A 196 -10.99 4.16 -12.14
N ALA A 197 -11.20 2.89 -11.77
CA ALA A 197 -10.83 1.75 -12.62
C ALA A 197 -11.57 1.76 -13.97
N VAL A 198 -12.87 2.07 -13.95
CA VAL A 198 -13.68 2.20 -15.18
C VAL A 198 -13.18 3.37 -16.03
N VAL A 199 -12.93 4.54 -15.43
CA VAL A 199 -12.39 5.71 -16.14
C VAL A 199 -11.06 5.37 -16.80
N LEU A 200 -10.13 4.74 -16.07
CA LEU A 200 -8.86 4.29 -16.65
C LEU A 200 -9.06 3.31 -17.80
N GLY A 201 -9.98 2.34 -17.67
CA GLY A 201 -10.26 1.37 -18.74
C GLY A 201 -10.83 2.00 -20.02
N VAL A 202 -11.58 3.09 -19.88
CA VAL A 202 -12.21 3.80 -21.02
C VAL A 202 -11.26 4.85 -21.62
N THR A 203 -10.28 5.35 -20.87
CA THR A 203 -9.36 6.43 -21.29
C THR A 203 -8.69 6.16 -22.65
N PRO A 204 -8.15 4.97 -22.97
CA PRO A 204 -7.53 4.73 -24.28
C PRO A 204 -8.51 4.84 -25.45
N VAL A 205 -9.76 4.46 -25.23
CA VAL A 205 -10.82 4.58 -26.26
C VAL A 205 -11.19 6.04 -26.47
N LEU A 206 -11.35 6.81 -25.37
CA LEU A 206 -11.67 8.24 -25.45
C LEU A 206 -10.54 9.03 -26.10
N THR A 207 -9.28 8.74 -25.76
CA THR A 207 -8.13 9.39 -26.40
C THR A 207 -8.11 9.10 -27.91
N ALA A 208 -8.36 7.88 -28.32
CA ALA A 208 -8.44 7.51 -29.75
C ALA A 208 -9.59 8.26 -30.46
N ALA A 209 -10.76 8.37 -29.84
CA ALA A 209 -11.90 9.08 -30.38
C ALA A 209 -11.66 10.59 -30.54
N VAL A 210 -10.94 11.21 -29.60
CA VAL A 210 -10.63 12.66 -29.61
C VAL A 210 -9.49 12.98 -30.55
N THR A 211 -8.43 12.16 -30.59
CA THR A 211 -7.24 12.42 -31.41
C THR A 211 -7.34 11.90 -32.83
N GLY A 212 -8.32 11.06 -33.14
CA GLY A 212 -8.43 10.36 -34.41
C GLY A 212 -7.37 9.28 -34.66
N ALA A 213 -6.53 8.99 -33.65
CA ALA A 213 -5.45 8.00 -33.73
C ALA A 213 -5.60 6.94 -32.63
N PRO A 214 -5.30 5.65 -32.91
CA PRO A 214 -5.37 4.62 -31.91
C PRO A 214 -4.38 4.88 -30.77
N ALA A 215 -4.81 4.66 -29.54
CA ALA A 215 -3.93 4.76 -28.38
C ALA A 215 -2.78 3.75 -28.50
N SER A 216 -1.57 4.13 -28.10
CA SER A 216 -0.40 3.25 -28.14
C SER A 216 -0.56 2.08 -27.16
N LEU A 217 0.15 0.97 -27.42
CA LEU A 217 0.17 -0.20 -26.54
C LEU A 217 0.59 0.15 -25.11
N SER A 218 1.51 1.12 -24.94
CA SER A 218 1.95 1.59 -23.62
C SER A 218 0.82 2.28 -22.85
N VAL A 219 0.01 3.11 -23.53
CA VAL A 219 -1.16 3.75 -22.89
C VAL A 219 -2.17 2.69 -22.45
N TRP A 220 -2.46 1.71 -23.29
CA TRP A 220 -3.32 0.58 -22.92
C TRP A 220 -2.77 -0.19 -21.72
N ALA A 221 -1.48 -0.55 -21.73
CA ALA A 221 -0.85 -1.32 -20.67
C ALA A 221 -0.90 -0.57 -19.33
N VAL A 222 -0.60 0.74 -19.32
CA VAL A 222 -0.65 1.56 -18.11
C VAL A 222 -2.08 1.71 -17.59
N CYS A 223 -3.02 2.08 -18.45
CA CYS A 223 -4.42 2.29 -18.05
C CYS A 223 -5.07 1.02 -17.55
N LEU A 224 -4.89 -0.12 -18.24
CA LEU A 224 -5.42 -1.41 -17.80
C LEU A 224 -4.75 -1.91 -16.53
N GLY A 225 -3.42 -1.79 -16.43
CA GLY A 225 -2.67 -2.21 -15.24
C GLY A 225 -3.11 -1.45 -13.98
N LEU A 226 -3.16 -0.12 -14.06
CA LEU A 226 -3.64 0.72 -12.94
C LEU A 226 -5.13 0.49 -12.66
N GLY A 227 -5.96 0.34 -13.70
CA GLY A 227 -7.38 0.04 -13.57
C GLY A 227 -7.64 -1.29 -12.87
N LEU A 228 -6.92 -2.35 -13.24
CA LEU A 228 -7.01 -3.66 -12.59
C LEU A 228 -6.54 -3.59 -11.12
N LEU A 229 -5.47 -2.85 -10.84
CA LEU A 229 -4.99 -2.63 -9.48
C LEU A 229 -6.05 -1.91 -8.63
N ALA A 230 -6.62 -0.82 -9.14
CA ALA A 230 -7.67 -0.05 -8.48
C ALA A 230 -8.92 -0.92 -8.22
N TRP A 231 -9.34 -1.71 -9.21
CA TRP A 231 -10.47 -2.62 -9.08
C TRP A 231 -10.23 -3.71 -8.05
N ALA A 232 -9.07 -4.36 -8.09
CA ALA A 232 -8.70 -5.43 -7.15
C ALA A 232 -8.63 -4.92 -5.71
N ALA A 233 -7.97 -3.77 -5.49
CA ALA A 233 -7.86 -3.16 -4.16
C ALA A 233 -9.24 -2.73 -3.62
N SER A 234 -10.07 -2.10 -4.45
CA SER A 234 -11.44 -1.72 -4.08
C SER A 234 -12.32 -2.93 -3.76
N SER A 235 -12.14 -4.03 -4.50
CA SER A 235 -12.87 -5.27 -4.24
C SER A 235 -12.41 -5.94 -2.95
N ALA A 236 -11.12 -5.88 -2.63
CA ALA A 236 -10.58 -6.36 -1.36
C ALA A 236 -11.12 -5.54 -0.16
N GLU A 237 -11.20 -4.21 -0.28
CA GLU A 237 -11.80 -3.33 0.74
C GLU A 237 -13.26 -3.70 0.99
N LEU A 238 -14.07 -3.83 -0.07
CA LEU A 238 -15.48 -4.25 0.04
C LEU A 238 -15.64 -5.65 0.64
N GLY A 239 -14.74 -6.57 0.33
CA GLY A 239 -14.72 -7.90 0.92
C GLY A 239 -14.43 -7.85 2.42
N PHE A 240 -13.46 -7.04 2.81
CA PHE A 240 -13.10 -6.84 4.22
C PHE A 240 -14.24 -6.22 5.03
N ASP A 241 -14.91 -5.17 4.51
CA ASP A 241 -16.03 -4.52 5.17
C ASP A 241 -17.23 -5.47 5.34
N ARG A 242 -17.51 -6.32 4.34
CA ARG A 242 -18.57 -7.34 4.46
C ARG A 242 -18.23 -8.36 5.55
N LEU A 243 -16.98 -8.77 5.64
CA LEU A 243 -16.54 -9.71 6.65
C LEU A 243 -16.63 -9.10 8.05
N ARG A 244 -16.20 -7.83 8.16
CA ARG A 244 -16.30 -7.05 9.40
C ARG A 244 -17.74 -6.96 9.88
N ALA A 245 -18.68 -6.58 8.99
CA ALA A 245 -20.10 -6.48 9.34
C ALA A 245 -20.72 -7.80 9.81
N ARG A 246 -20.15 -8.95 9.43
CA ARG A 246 -20.61 -10.27 9.89
C ARG A 246 -20.15 -10.62 11.30
N VAL A 247 -18.98 -10.15 11.70
CA VAL A 247 -18.38 -10.49 13.01
C VAL A 247 -18.55 -9.36 14.04
N GLU A 248 -18.96 -8.17 13.61
CA GLU A 248 -19.19 -7.03 14.49
C GLU A 248 -20.31 -7.35 15.50
N GLY A 249 -19.98 -7.24 16.79
CA GLY A 249 -20.91 -7.54 17.88
C GLY A 249 -21.02 -9.01 18.29
N LEU A 250 -20.33 -9.92 17.61
CA LEU A 250 -20.28 -11.34 18.02
C LEU A 250 -19.08 -11.60 18.94
N PRO A 251 -19.24 -12.39 20.03
CA PRO A 251 -18.12 -12.86 20.83
C PRO A 251 -17.20 -13.75 19.99
N VAL A 252 -15.90 -13.57 20.10
CA VAL A 252 -14.90 -14.38 19.38
C VAL A 252 -15.06 -15.87 19.66
N ALA A 253 -15.55 -16.20 20.87
CA ALA A 253 -15.84 -17.57 21.29
C ALA A 253 -16.81 -18.30 20.35
N ASP A 254 -17.80 -17.59 19.77
CA ASP A 254 -18.89 -18.21 19.00
C ASP A 254 -18.43 -18.71 17.62
N PHE A 255 -17.31 -18.20 17.11
CA PHE A 255 -16.74 -18.62 15.84
C PHE A 255 -15.38 -19.31 15.93
N SER A 256 -14.91 -19.56 17.17
CA SER A 256 -13.74 -20.40 17.40
C SER A 256 -14.13 -21.86 17.51
N ARG A 257 -13.32 -22.75 16.92
CA ARG A 257 -13.47 -24.20 17.16
C ARG A 257 -12.84 -24.55 18.51
N PRO A 258 -13.58 -25.16 19.47
CA PRO A 258 -12.99 -25.65 20.69
C PRO A 258 -11.86 -26.64 20.38
N LEU A 259 -10.75 -26.57 21.10
CA LEU A 259 -9.62 -27.48 20.91
C LEU A 259 -9.98 -28.95 21.08
N SER A 260 -11.08 -29.28 21.83
CA SER A 260 -11.62 -30.59 21.96
C SER A 260 -12.25 -31.18 20.68
N VAL A 261 -12.59 -30.32 19.71
CA VAL A 261 -13.26 -30.68 18.44
C VAL A 261 -12.28 -30.64 17.26
N VAL A 262 -11.09 -30.02 17.44
CA VAL A 262 -10.05 -29.97 16.41
C VAL A 262 -9.19 -31.21 16.50
N PRO A 263 -9.37 -32.21 15.61
CA PRO A 263 -8.65 -33.50 15.71
C PRO A 263 -7.15 -33.37 15.46
N SER A 264 -6.71 -32.30 14.85
CA SER A 264 -5.29 -31.93 14.67
C SER A 264 -5.18 -30.49 14.13
N VAL A 265 -4.30 -29.70 14.71
CA VAL A 265 -3.59 -28.64 13.99
C VAL A 265 -3.07 -29.24 12.68
N PRO A 266 -3.12 -28.56 11.53
CA PRO A 266 -2.69 -29.12 10.25
C PRO A 266 -1.41 -29.94 10.41
N PRO A 267 -1.29 -31.14 9.79
CA PRO A 267 -0.14 -32.02 9.98
C PRO A 267 1.15 -31.24 9.70
N GLY A 268 2.04 -31.17 10.68
CA GLY A 268 3.31 -30.44 10.56
C GLY A 268 3.34 -29.05 11.19
N THR A 269 2.24 -28.53 11.75
CA THR A 269 2.25 -27.27 12.48
C THR A 269 2.38 -27.51 13.98
N ASP A 270 3.43 -27.00 14.61
CA ASP A 270 3.57 -27.00 16.05
C ASP A 270 2.61 -25.96 16.67
N PRO A 271 1.63 -26.36 17.50
CA PRO A 271 0.69 -25.43 18.14
C PRO A 271 1.38 -24.37 18.99
N SER A 272 2.62 -24.61 19.44
CA SER A 272 3.40 -23.62 20.21
C SER A 272 3.89 -22.46 19.38
N THR A 273 3.92 -22.58 18.06
CA THR A 273 4.39 -21.56 17.12
C THR A 273 3.27 -20.66 16.59
N LEU A 274 2.00 -21.06 16.80
CA LEU A 274 0.86 -20.25 16.36
C LEU A 274 0.73 -18.97 17.21
N PRO A 275 0.49 -17.83 16.56
CA PRO A 275 0.23 -16.60 17.29
C PRO A 275 -1.05 -16.73 18.12
N THR A 276 -1.08 -16.05 19.27
CA THR A 276 -2.20 -16.10 20.21
C THR A 276 -3.03 -14.82 20.13
N LEU A 277 -4.35 -14.98 20.33
CA LEU A 277 -5.30 -13.89 20.50
C LEU A 277 -6.03 -14.08 21.85
N PRO A 278 -6.28 -12.96 22.59
CA PRO A 278 -7.11 -13.03 23.81
C PRO A 278 -8.52 -13.57 23.49
N TYR A 279 -9.10 -14.35 24.41
CA TYR A 279 -10.46 -14.85 24.25
C TYR A 279 -11.52 -13.76 24.18
N GLY A 280 -11.23 -12.60 24.75
CA GLY A 280 -12.03 -11.37 24.67
C GLY A 280 -11.62 -10.42 23.55
N ALA A 281 -10.83 -10.88 22.53
CA ALA A 281 -10.42 -10.05 21.42
C ALA A 281 -11.63 -9.44 20.68
N THR A 282 -11.47 -8.23 20.19
CA THR A 282 -12.51 -7.56 19.39
C THR A 282 -12.60 -8.15 17.98
N ALA A 283 -13.75 -7.98 17.34
CA ALA A 283 -13.96 -8.39 15.94
C ALA A 283 -12.87 -7.82 15.01
N ASP A 284 -12.42 -6.59 15.24
CA ASP A 284 -11.36 -5.95 14.45
C ASP A 284 -10.00 -6.61 14.65
N GLU A 285 -9.62 -6.97 15.88
CA GLU A 285 -8.37 -7.68 16.16
C GLU A 285 -8.36 -9.04 15.49
N VAL A 286 -9.49 -9.74 15.52
CA VAL A 286 -9.68 -11.04 14.85
C VAL A 286 -9.52 -10.91 13.33
N LEU A 287 -10.20 -9.93 12.72
CA LEU A 287 -10.14 -9.72 11.28
C LEU A 287 -8.74 -9.31 10.81
N VAL A 288 -8.07 -8.44 11.56
CA VAL A 288 -6.68 -8.07 11.27
C VAL A 288 -5.76 -9.29 11.37
N ALA A 289 -5.96 -10.11 12.37
CA ALA A 289 -5.16 -11.33 12.57
C ALA A 289 -5.38 -12.34 11.43
N LEU A 290 -6.61 -12.69 11.12
CA LEU A 290 -6.94 -13.73 10.15
C LEU A 290 -6.84 -13.28 8.70
N VAL A 291 -7.38 -12.11 8.36
CA VAL A 291 -7.47 -11.67 6.96
C VAL A 291 -6.18 -11.02 6.48
N ARG A 292 -5.55 -10.18 7.32
CA ARG A 292 -4.31 -9.48 6.92
C ARG A 292 -3.06 -10.33 7.11
N ARG A 293 -3.02 -11.18 8.15
CA ARG A 293 -1.85 -12.04 8.40
C ARG A 293 -1.97 -13.40 7.71
N ARG A 294 -3.19 -13.85 7.41
CA ARG A 294 -3.51 -15.16 6.83
C ARG A 294 -2.94 -16.33 7.65
N GLU A 295 -2.90 -16.17 8.95
CA GLU A 295 -2.39 -17.14 9.90
C GLU A 295 -3.52 -17.57 10.84
N ASP A 296 -3.59 -18.85 11.15
CA ASP A 296 -4.48 -19.35 12.17
C ASP A 296 -3.97 -18.89 13.54
N HIS A 297 -4.90 -18.60 14.48
CA HIS A 297 -4.56 -18.07 15.79
C HIS A 297 -5.15 -18.97 16.89
N LEU A 298 -4.41 -19.11 17.98
CA LEU A 298 -4.90 -19.75 19.20
C LEU A 298 -5.57 -18.70 20.09
N LEU A 299 -6.78 -18.99 20.52
CA LEU A 299 -7.46 -18.21 21.55
C LEU A 299 -6.96 -18.63 22.93
N VAL A 300 -6.55 -17.65 23.73
CA VAL A 300 -6.09 -17.86 25.10
C VAL A 300 -6.97 -17.05 26.07
N ASP A 301 -7.29 -17.63 27.21
CA ASP A 301 -7.96 -16.89 28.29
C ASP A 301 -7.00 -16.04 29.10
N GLU A 302 -7.52 -15.35 30.10
CA GLU A 302 -6.73 -14.47 30.98
C GLU A 302 -5.63 -15.22 31.78
N THR A 303 -5.76 -16.54 31.91
CA THR A 303 -4.75 -17.41 32.57
C THR A 303 -3.70 -17.93 31.60
N GLY A 304 -3.83 -17.62 30.28
CA GLY A 304 -2.97 -18.13 29.23
C GLY A 304 -3.34 -19.55 28.77
N ALA A 305 -4.45 -20.13 29.27
CA ALA A 305 -4.91 -21.44 28.83
C ALA A 305 -5.51 -21.36 27.41
N ARG A 306 -5.14 -22.32 26.56
CA ARG A 306 -5.61 -22.42 25.16
C ARG A 306 -7.05 -22.88 25.13
N ARG A 307 -7.96 -22.11 24.55
CA ARG A 307 -9.42 -22.38 24.52
C ARG A 307 -9.93 -22.79 23.16
N GLY A 308 -9.34 -22.29 22.07
CA GLY A 308 -9.82 -22.58 20.73
C GLY A 308 -8.80 -22.27 19.64
N LEU A 309 -9.10 -22.74 18.44
CA LEU A 309 -8.39 -22.39 17.20
C LEU A 309 -9.32 -21.54 16.34
N LEU A 310 -8.79 -20.45 15.83
CA LEU A 310 -9.47 -19.53 14.95
C LEU A 310 -8.80 -19.53 13.58
N SER A 311 -9.57 -19.81 12.52
CA SER A 311 -9.09 -19.82 11.15
C SER A 311 -9.95 -18.95 10.24
N LEU A 312 -9.38 -18.48 9.12
CA LEU A 312 -10.12 -17.75 8.11
C LEU A 312 -11.27 -18.57 7.52
N ALA A 313 -11.08 -19.89 7.36
CA ALA A 313 -12.09 -20.81 6.86
C ALA A 313 -13.31 -20.92 7.80
N ASP A 314 -13.15 -20.66 9.09
CA ASP A 314 -14.25 -20.64 10.05
C ASP A 314 -15.11 -19.38 9.88
N LEU A 315 -14.47 -18.23 9.63
CA LEU A 315 -15.17 -16.98 9.33
C LEU A 315 -15.95 -17.04 8.01
N GLU A 316 -15.40 -17.66 6.98
CA GLU A 316 -16.04 -17.76 5.66
C GLU A 316 -17.29 -18.68 5.71
N LYS A 317 -17.31 -19.68 6.58
CA LYS A 317 -18.44 -20.59 6.78
C LYS A 317 -19.61 -19.98 7.54
N MET A 318 -19.40 -18.88 8.24
CA MET A 318 -20.47 -18.15 8.92
C MET A 318 -21.39 -17.53 7.87
N GLY A 319 -22.61 -18.06 7.74
CA GLY A 319 -23.63 -17.49 6.88
C GLY A 319 -24.01 -16.07 7.33
N PRO A 320 -24.77 -15.31 6.50
CA PRO A 320 -25.24 -13.98 6.89
C PRO A 320 -26.05 -14.11 8.18
N THR A 321 -25.67 -13.36 9.20
CA THR A 321 -26.52 -13.16 10.39
C THR A 321 -27.87 -12.62 9.92
N ARG A 322 -28.95 -13.35 10.24
CA ARG A 322 -30.34 -12.96 9.94
C ARG A 322 -30.74 -11.70 10.68
#